data_d9fd271a1f20c3e4d59a23b929698d78
#
_entry.id   d9fd271a1f20c3e4d59a23b929698d78
#
_cell.length_a   1.000
_cell.length_b   1.000
_cell.length_c   1.000
_cell.angle_alpha   90.00
_cell.angle_beta   90.00
_cell.angle_gamma   90.00
#
_symmetry.space_group_name_H-M   'P 1'
#
loop_
_entity.id
_entity.type
_entity.pdbx_description
1 polymer ?
#
loop_
_entity_poly.entity_id
_entity_poly.type
_entity_poly.pdbx_seq_one_letter_code
_entity_poly.pdbx_strand_id
1 'polypeptide(L)'
;MNNSKSIQFQLNGQTITTVVENHINVIELLNQFQLKGARESCGQGLCGACTVLVDDLAVSGCLMPAVMLDGKSVETVESLSSLNESLHPIQQAFVDQGAFQCGFCTPGFIMMTKHLLDLNPNPTDEEIRDFFAGNLCRCGTYPEIIVAVKQAAQSLQQSSAV
;
A
#
# COMPACT_ATOMS: atom_id res chain seq x y z
N MET A 1 -25.24 2.77 -24.38
CA MET A 1 -24.82 3.36 -23.08
C MET A 1 -23.31 3.40 -23.08
N ASN A 2 -22.70 4.56 -22.77
CA ASN A 2 -21.23 4.67 -22.76
C ASN A 2 -20.69 3.88 -21.55
N ASN A 3 -19.95 2.80 -21.79
CA ASN A 3 -19.47 1.89 -20.74
C ASN A 3 -18.11 2.31 -20.15
N SER A 4 -17.66 3.53 -20.47
CA SER A 4 -16.40 4.10 -20.06
C SER A 4 -16.54 5.57 -19.63
N LYS A 5 -15.66 6.03 -18.73
CA LYS A 5 -15.61 7.40 -18.22
C LYS A 5 -14.17 7.92 -18.30
N SER A 6 -13.98 9.17 -18.72
CA SER A 6 -12.71 9.87 -18.54
C SER A 6 -12.60 10.32 -17.07
N ILE A 7 -11.49 10.01 -16.43
CA ILE A 7 -11.17 10.43 -15.07
C ILE A 7 -9.81 11.13 -15.03
N GLN A 8 -9.64 12.02 -14.07
CA GLN A 8 -8.36 12.64 -13.74
C GLN A 8 -8.06 12.47 -12.26
N PHE A 9 -6.89 11.96 -11.93
CA PHE A 9 -6.47 11.69 -10.54
C PHE A 9 -4.95 11.86 -10.38
N GLN A 10 -4.48 11.93 -9.14
CA GLN A 10 -3.04 11.88 -8.83
C GLN A 10 -2.64 10.41 -8.65
N LEU A 11 -1.58 9.98 -9.30
CA LEU A 11 -0.98 8.66 -9.12
C LEU A 11 0.48 8.81 -8.78
N ASN A 12 0.85 8.47 -7.55
CA ASN A 12 2.21 8.60 -7.05
C ASN A 12 2.80 10.02 -7.30
N GLY A 13 2.00 11.05 -7.00
CA GLY A 13 2.35 12.45 -7.18
C GLY A 13 2.26 13.00 -8.62
N GLN A 14 1.89 12.17 -9.60
CA GLN A 14 1.73 12.59 -10.99
C GLN A 14 0.26 12.69 -11.38
N THR A 15 -0.12 13.77 -12.06
CA THR A 15 -1.49 13.92 -12.59
C THR A 15 -1.68 13.00 -13.81
N ILE A 16 -2.65 12.10 -13.72
CA ILE A 16 -3.02 11.16 -14.76
C ILE A 16 -4.42 11.50 -15.27
N THR A 17 -4.59 11.56 -16.59
CA THR A 17 -5.90 11.60 -17.23
C THR A 17 -6.04 10.36 -18.12
N THR A 18 -7.07 9.57 -17.90
CA THR A 18 -7.28 8.33 -18.65
C THR A 18 -8.75 8.01 -18.79
N VAL A 19 -9.08 7.12 -19.73
CA VAL A 19 -10.42 6.59 -19.89
C VAL A 19 -10.47 5.20 -19.26
N VAL A 20 -11.39 5.01 -18.32
CA VAL A 20 -11.60 3.74 -17.64
C VAL A 20 -12.95 3.14 -17.99
N GLU A 21 -13.00 1.84 -18.13
CA GLU A 21 -14.25 1.11 -18.22
C GLU A 21 -14.92 1.02 -16.84
N ASN A 22 -16.25 1.12 -16.78
CA ASN A 22 -16.98 1.25 -15.51
C ASN A 22 -16.84 0.02 -14.59
N HIS A 23 -16.44 -1.12 -15.14
CA HIS A 23 -16.36 -2.39 -14.41
C HIS A 23 -14.97 -2.72 -13.87
N ILE A 24 -13.89 -2.04 -14.33
CA ILE A 24 -12.55 -2.34 -13.84
C ILE A 24 -12.33 -1.80 -12.43
N ASN A 25 -11.55 -2.56 -11.66
CA ASN A 25 -11.13 -2.14 -10.32
C ASN A 25 -9.79 -1.37 -10.36
N VAL A 26 -9.37 -0.86 -9.20
CA VAL A 26 -8.12 -0.09 -9.08
C VAL A 26 -6.90 -0.94 -9.45
N ILE A 27 -6.88 -2.25 -9.13
CA ILE A 27 -5.73 -3.11 -9.43
C ILE A 27 -5.60 -3.32 -10.95
N GLU A 28 -6.70 -3.52 -11.66
CA GLU A 28 -6.69 -3.65 -13.11
C GLU A 28 -6.21 -2.35 -13.77
N LEU A 29 -6.61 -1.19 -13.24
CA LEU A 29 -6.11 0.11 -13.71
C LEU A 29 -4.61 0.28 -13.42
N LEU A 30 -4.14 -0.01 -12.21
CA LEU A 30 -2.72 0.10 -11.85
C LEU A 30 -1.83 -0.80 -12.72
N ASN A 31 -2.31 -2.01 -13.06
CA ASN A 31 -1.61 -2.92 -13.97
C ASN A 31 -1.40 -2.31 -15.37
N GLN A 32 -2.33 -1.48 -15.87
CA GLN A 32 -2.16 -0.77 -17.14
C GLN A 32 -1.00 0.23 -17.09
N PHE A 33 -0.72 0.81 -15.90
CA PHE A 33 0.43 1.68 -15.63
C PHE A 33 1.70 0.93 -15.22
N GLN A 34 1.72 -0.41 -15.33
CA GLN A 34 2.84 -1.28 -14.91
C GLN A 34 3.17 -1.22 -13.42
N LEU A 35 2.28 -0.70 -12.57
CA LEU A 35 2.39 -0.70 -11.12
C LEU A 35 1.84 -2.03 -10.59
N LYS A 36 2.74 -2.95 -10.23
CA LYS A 36 2.42 -4.35 -9.90
C LYS A 36 2.63 -4.68 -8.42
N GLY A 37 2.96 -3.70 -7.60
CA GLY A 37 3.15 -3.90 -6.17
C GLY A 37 1.84 -4.24 -5.46
N ALA A 38 0.75 -3.53 -5.76
CA ALA A 38 -0.57 -3.92 -5.29
C ALA A 38 -1.05 -5.16 -6.06
N ARG A 39 -1.28 -6.28 -5.34
CA ARG A 39 -1.51 -7.59 -5.95
C ARG A 39 -2.89 -8.13 -5.63
N GLU A 40 -3.63 -8.54 -6.63
CA GLU A 40 -4.87 -9.27 -6.41
C GLU A 40 -4.58 -10.72 -6.02
N SER A 41 -5.14 -11.15 -4.89
CA SER A 41 -5.06 -12.51 -4.38
C SER A 41 -6.45 -13.08 -4.12
N CYS A 42 -7.21 -12.54 -3.16
CA CYS A 42 -8.53 -13.06 -2.82
C CYS A 42 -9.67 -12.50 -3.69
N GLY A 43 -9.52 -11.30 -4.26
CA GLY A 43 -10.58 -10.59 -5.02
C GLY A 43 -11.82 -10.22 -4.18
N GLN A 44 -11.72 -10.31 -2.84
CA GLN A 44 -12.86 -10.19 -1.91
C GLN A 44 -12.62 -9.20 -0.76
N GLY A 45 -11.51 -8.42 -0.81
CA GLY A 45 -11.18 -7.45 0.23
C GLY A 45 -10.70 -8.05 1.57
N LEU A 46 -10.35 -9.35 1.62
CA LEU A 46 -10.07 -10.05 2.88
C LEU A 46 -8.58 -10.18 3.21
N CYS A 47 -7.69 -10.15 2.20
CA CYS A 47 -6.28 -10.54 2.40
C CYS A 47 -5.29 -9.37 2.47
N GLY A 48 -5.68 -8.15 2.11
CA GLY A 48 -4.84 -6.97 2.16
C GLY A 48 -3.66 -6.91 1.17
N ALA A 49 -3.47 -7.91 0.29
CA ALA A 49 -2.36 -7.91 -0.68
C ALA A 49 -2.49 -6.81 -1.76
N CYS A 50 -3.71 -6.30 -1.96
CA CYS A 50 -4.05 -5.24 -2.91
C CYS A 50 -4.18 -3.85 -2.27
N THR A 51 -3.66 -3.65 -1.07
CA THR A 51 -3.77 -2.37 -0.36
C THR A 51 -3.02 -1.27 -1.11
N VAL A 52 -3.70 -0.17 -1.33
CA VAL A 52 -3.18 1.13 -1.80
C VAL A 52 -3.71 2.22 -0.88
N LEU A 53 -3.10 3.40 -0.86
CA LEU A 53 -3.69 4.56 -0.19
C LEU A 53 -4.47 5.40 -1.21
N VAL A 54 -5.67 5.79 -0.85
CA VAL A 54 -6.50 6.73 -1.62
C VAL A 54 -6.91 7.86 -0.69
N ASP A 55 -6.47 9.08 -0.99
CA ASP A 55 -6.61 10.24 -0.11
C ASP A 55 -6.12 9.90 1.32
N ASP A 56 -4.93 9.32 1.43
CA ASP A 56 -4.24 8.86 2.65
C ASP A 56 -4.93 7.71 3.41
N LEU A 57 -6.02 7.16 2.92
CA LEU A 57 -6.74 6.04 3.54
C LEU A 57 -6.39 4.71 2.87
N ALA A 58 -6.09 3.69 3.68
CA ALA A 58 -5.84 2.34 3.17
C ALA A 58 -7.12 1.70 2.64
N VAL A 59 -7.11 1.31 1.37
CA VAL A 59 -8.26 0.68 0.70
C VAL A 59 -7.87 -0.62 0.01
N SER A 60 -8.83 -1.54 -0.08
CA SER A 60 -8.69 -2.76 -0.87
C SER A 60 -8.92 -2.47 -2.36
N GLY A 61 -7.85 -2.31 -3.13
CA GLY A 61 -7.92 -1.94 -4.55
C GLY A 61 -8.71 -2.92 -5.42
N CYS A 62 -8.80 -4.20 -5.03
CA CYS A 62 -9.60 -5.20 -5.75
C CYS A 62 -11.12 -4.99 -5.63
N LEU A 63 -11.59 -4.23 -4.63
CA LEU A 63 -13.01 -3.92 -4.44
C LEU A 63 -13.38 -2.52 -4.90
N MET A 64 -12.42 -1.62 -5.05
CA MET A 64 -12.68 -0.23 -5.41
C MET A 64 -12.79 -0.09 -6.93
N PRO A 65 -13.94 0.35 -7.49
CA PRO A 65 -14.06 0.66 -8.91
C PRO A 65 -13.13 1.80 -9.31
N ALA A 66 -12.40 1.66 -10.42
CA ALA A 66 -11.43 2.66 -10.88
C ALA A 66 -12.07 4.03 -11.18
N VAL A 67 -13.33 4.06 -11.57
CA VAL A 67 -14.08 5.31 -11.82
C VAL A 67 -14.22 6.20 -10.57
N MET A 68 -14.05 5.63 -9.37
CA MET A 68 -14.12 6.36 -8.10
C MET A 68 -12.84 7.13 -7.77
N LEU A 69 -11.77 6.93 -8.55
CA LEU A 69 -10.52 7.66 -8.39
C LEU A 69 -10.56 9.09 -8.96
N ASP A 70 -11.62 9.46 -9.68
CA ASP A 70 -11.77 10.80 -10.24
C ASP A 70 -11.63 11.89 -9.16
N GLY A 71 -10.65 12.77 -9.32
CA GLY A 71 -10.31 13.84 -8.36
C GLY A 71 -9.53 13.40 -7.12
N LYS A 72 -9.10 12.13 -7.00
CA LYS A 72 -8.42 11.58 -5.82
C LYS A 72 -6.91 11.49 -5.98
N SER A 73 -6.22 11.32 -4.85
CA SER A 73 -4.80 10.96 -4.80
C SER A 73 -4.65 9.46 -4.49
N VAL A 74 -3.81 8.78 -5.27
CA VAL A 74 -3.52 7.36 -5.11
C VAL A 74 -2.03 7.18 -4.89
N GLU A 75 -1.67 6.50 -3.80
CA GLU A 75 -0.29 6.09 -3.52
C GLU A 75 -0.19 4.56 -3.53
N THR A 76 0.87 4.07 -4.16
CA THR A 76 1.23 2.65 -4.19
C THR A 76 2.62 2.44 -3.59
N VAL A 77 3.00 1.21 -3.32
CA VAL A 77 4.32 0.89 -2.73
C VAL A 77 5.48 1.41 -3.57
N GLU A 78 5.28 1.58 -4.87
CA GLU A 78 6.28 2.11 -5.79
C GLU A 78 6.57 3.61 -5.58
N SER A 79 5.66 4.36 -4.97
CA SER A 79 5.88 5.79 -4.68
C SER A 79 6.83 6.03 -3.51
N LEU A 80 7.05 5.04 -2.66
CA LEU A 80 7.82 5.23 -1.42
C LEU A 80 9.31 5.44 -1.68
N SER A 81 9.85 4.93 -2.78
CA SER A 81 11.25 5.15 -3.18
C SER A 81 11.36 5.24 -4.68
N SER A 82 12.20 6.12 -5.19
CA SER A 82 12.61 6.12 -6.59
C SER A 82 13.72 5.10 -6.84
N LEU A 83 13.87 4.66 -8.11
CA LEU A 83 14.86 3.66 -8.51
C LEU A 83 16.33 4.06 -8.22
N ASN A 84 16.59 5.34 -8.00
CA ASN A 84 17.93 5.90 -7.78
C ASN A 84 18.15 6.43 -6.36
N GLU A 85 17.22 6.22 -5.45
CA GLU A 85 17.28 6.69 -4.07
C GLU A 85 17.38 5.52 -3.09
N SER A 86 17.75 5.81 -1.85
CA SER A 86 17.67 4.84 -0.76
C SER A 86 16.22 4.39 -0.53
N LEU A 87 16.04 3.17 -0.08
CA LEU A 87 14.72 2.67 0.31
C LEU A 87 14.08 3.59 1.35
N HIS A 88 12.78 3.75 1.25
CA HIS A 88 12.02 4.41 2.32
C HIS A 88 12.23 3.67 3.66
N PRO A 89 12.30 4.36 4.82
CA PRO A 89 12.55 3.72 6.12
C PRO A 89 11.67 2.51 6.41
N ILE A 90 10.40 2.53 5.99
CA ILE A 90 9.50 1.38 6.11
C ILE A 90 10.00 0.20 5.27
N GLN A 91 10.35 0.43 4.01
CA GLN A 91 10.84 -0.63 3.12
C GLN A 91 12.17 -1.19 3.64
N GLN A 92 13.08 -0.32 4.09
CA GLN A 92 14.36 -0.73 4.65
C GLN A 92 14.16 -1.60 5.90
N ALA A 93 13.26 -1.23 6.81
CA ALA A 93 12.97 -2.01 8.00
C ALA A 93 12.44 -3.42 7.67
N PHE A 94 11.60 -3.55 6.63
CA PHE A 94 11.13 -4.87 6.16
C PHE A 94 12.27 -5.73 5.60
N VAL A 95 13.24 -5.12 4.92
CA VAL A 95 14.44 -5.82 4.44
C VAL A 95 15.33 -6.25 5.61
N ASP A 96 15.64 -5.32 6.52
CA ASP A 96 16.56 -5.55 7.65
C ASP A 96 16.05 -6.65 8.59
N GLN A 97 14.74 -6.71 8.81
CA GLN A 97 14.11 -7.70 9.69
C GLN A 97 13.70 -8.99 8.99
N GLY A 98 13.95 -9.11 7.67
CA GLY A 98 13.52 -10.27 6.91
C GLY A 98 11.99 -10.48 6.97
N ALA A 99 11.21 -9.40 7.03
CA ALA A 99 9.76 -9.42 7.23
C ALA A 99 8.99 -9.93 6.00
N PHE A 100 9.55 -10.89 5.28
CA PHE A 100 8.97 -11.57 4.13
C PHE A 100 9.63 -12.92 3.87
N GLN A 101 8.92 -13.81 3.21
CA GLN A 101 9.47 -15.03 2.60
C GLN A 101 9.21 -15.01 1.09
N CYS A 102 8.01 -15.35 0.64
CA CYS A 102 7.68 -15.28 -0.79
C CYS A 102 7.53 -13.84 -1.31
N GLY A 103 7.34 -12.85 -0.45
CA GLY A 103 7.22 -11.43 -0.79
C GLY A 103 5.87 -11.02 -1.41
N PHE A 104 4.91 -11.95 -1.56
CA PHE A 104 3.65 -11.65 -2.25
C PHE A 104 2.78 -10.63 -1.50
N CYS A 105 2.62 -10.78 -0.19
CA CYS A 105 1.82 -9.89 0.66
C CYS A 105 2.59 -8.63 1.13
N THR A 106 3.91 -8.61 0.99
CA THR A 106 4.78 -7.57 1.55
C THR A 106 4.41 -6.15 1.13
N PRO A 107 4.09 -5.86 -0.16
CA PRO A 107 3.67 -4.51 -0.56
C PRO A 107 2.42 -4.02 0.18
N GLY A 108 1.44 -4.90 0.39
CA GLY A 108 0.23 -4.57 1.15
C GLY A 108 0.55 -4.24 2.62
N PHE A 109 1.41 -5.03 3.28
CA PHE A 109 1.86 -4.73 4.64
C PHE A 109 2.66 -3.42 4.73
N ILE A 110 3.49 -3.10 3.74
CA ILE A 110 4.23 -1.84 3.68
C ILE A 110 3.27 -0.64 3.60
N MET A 111 2.25 -0.68 2.73
CA MET A 111 1.25 0.39 2.61
C MET A 111 0.40 0.52 3.87
N MET A 112 0.01 -0.60 4.49
CA MET A 112 -0.66 -0.59 5.79
C MET A 112 0.23 -0.05 6.91
N THR A 113 1.54 -0.34 6.88
CA THR A 113 2.50 0.22 7.84
C THR A 113 2.59 1.74 7.69
N LYS A 114 2.66 2.24 6.45
CA LYS A 114 2.64 3.68 6.20
C LYS A 114 1.39 4.31 6.81
N HIS A 115 0.22 3.78 6.49
CA HIS A 115 -1.04 4.31 7.02
C HIS A 115 -1.11 4.25 8.56
N LEU A 116 -0.66 3.15 9.18
CA LEU A 116 -0.60 3.04 10.63
C LEU A 116 0.31 4.10 11.26
N LEU A 117 1.53 4.27 10.73
CA LEU A 117 2.52 5.19 11.30
C LEU A 117 2.17 6.66 11.07
N ASP A 118 1.40 6.98 10.03
CA ASP A 118 0.83 8.31 9.80
C ASP A 118 -0.24 8.64 10.87
N LEU A 119 -0.99 7.63 11.35
CA LEU A 119 -2.01 7.79 12.39
C LEU A 119 -1.44 7.70 13.82
N ASN A 120 -0.52 6.76 14.04
CA ASN A 120 0.11 6.49 15.33
C ASN A 120 1.62 6.24 15.12
N PRO A 121 2.48 7.23 15.40
CA PRO A 121 3.92 7.11 15.16
C PRO A 121 4.65 6.20 16.14
N ASN A 122 3.99 5.65 17.17
CA ASN A 122 4.60 4.75 18.15
C ASN A 122 3.63 3.66 18.60
N PRO A 123 3.19 2.77 17.67
CA PRO A 123 2.21 1.74 17.99
C PRO A 123 2.79 0.64 18.88
N THR A 124 1.96 0.11 19.79
CA THR A 124 2.23 -1.10 20.55
C THR A 124 2.10 -2.34 19.66
N ASP A 125 2.64 -3.48 20.13
CA ASP A 125 2.50 -4.75 19.41
C ASP A 125 1.04 -5.18 19.24
N GLU A 126 0.17 -4.85 20.19
CA GLU A 126 -1.26 -5.15 20.12
C GLU A 126 -1.95 -4.30 19.07
N GLU A 127 -1.70 -2.99 19.05
CA GLU A 127 -2.23 -2.08 18.04
C GLU A 127 -1.80 -2.46 16.64
N ILE A 128 -0.53 -2.90 16.46
CA ILE A 128 -0.03 -3.40 15.17
C ILE A 128 -0.80 -4.66 14.75
N ARG A 129 -1.02 -5.62 15.64
CA ARG A 129 -1.76 -6.86 15.33
C ARG A 129 -3.20 -6.57 14.94
N ASP A 130 -3.86 -5.70 15.69
CA ASP A 130 -5.25 -5.32 15.42
C ASP A 130 -5.38 -4.58 14.09
N PHE A 131 -4.45 -3.65 13.81
CA PHE A 131 -4.46 -2.91 12.55
C PHE A 131 -4.23 -3.81 11.33
N PHE A 132 -3.42 -4.86 11.49
CA PHE A 132 -3.12 -5.83 10.43
C PHE A 132 -4.06 -7.03 10.39
N ALA A 133 -5.15 -7.04 11.16
CA ALA A 133 -6.09 -8.16 11.19
C ALA A 133 -6.68 -8.50 9.80
N GLY A 134 -6.75 -7.51 8.89
CA GLY A 134 -7.19 -7.68 7.50
C GLY A 134 -6.06 -8.05 6.52
N ASN A 135 -4.82 -8.29 6.98
CA ASN A 135 -3.68 -8.61 6.13
C ASN A 135 -3.21 -10.05 6.36
N LEU A 136 -3.21 -10.86 5.29
CA LEU A 136 -2.83 -12.28 5.38
C LEU A 136 -1.43 -12.52 4.81
N CYS A 137 -0.59 -13.17 5.64
CA CYS A 137 0.68 -13.74 5.21
C CYS A 137 0.62 -15.27 5.29
N ARG A 138 0.58 -15.97 4.15
CA ARG A 138 0.54 -17.45 4.13
C ARG A 138 1.84 -18.10 4.61
N CYS A 139 2.95 -17.39 4.54
CA CYS A 139 4.26 -17.84 5.03
C CYS A 139 4.43 -17.67 6.55
N GLY A 140 3.57 -16.86 7.20
CA GLY A 140 3.56 -16.72 8.66
C GLY A 140 4.60 -15.73 9.22
N THR A 141 5.07 -14.75 8.44
CA THR A 141 6.10 -13.78 8.87
C THR A 141 5.54 -12.64 9.76
N TYR A 142 4.47 -12.88 10.51
CA TYR A 142 3.87 -11.85 11.36
C TYR A 142 4.81 -11.34 12.48
N PRO A 143 5.62 -12.18 13.16
CA PRO A 143 6.55 -11.70 14.17
C PRO A 143 7.57 -10.71 13.60
N GLU A 144 8.16 -11.03 12.46
CA GLU A 144 9.15 -10.20 11.77
C GLU A 144 8.53 -8.89 11.26
N ILE A 145 7.27 -8.94 10.78
CA ILE A 145 6.52 -7.75 10.36
C ILE A 145 6.31 -6.79 11.53
N ILE A 146 5.93 -7.28 12.72
CA ILE A 146 5.75 -6.44 13.92
C ILE A 146 7.06 -5.74 14.28
N VAL A 147 8.18 -6.48 14.26
CA VAL A 147 9.51 -5.90 14.53
C VAL A 147 9.88 -4.86 13.49
N ALA A 148 9.62 -5.12 12.21
CA ALA A 148 9.88 -4.19 11.11
C ALA A 148 9.07 -2.89 11.25
N VAL A 149 7.80 -2.97 11.64
CA VAL A 149 6.96 -1.77 11.90
C VAL A 149 7.55 -0.92 13.02
N LYS A 150 7.99 -1.53 14.12
CA LYS A 150 8.59 -0.81 15.23
C LYS A 150 9.93 -0.18 14.87
N GLN A 151 10.75 -0.86 14.08
CA GLN A 151 11.99 -0.29 13.55
C GLN A 151 11.70 0.90 12.62
N ALA A 152 10.73 0.76 11.72
CA ALA A 152 10.31 1.84 10.83
C ALA A 152 9.84 3.08 11.61
N ALA A 153 9.03 2.88 12.66
CA ALA A 153 8.58 3.95 13.54
C ALA A 153 9.75 4.73 14.16
N GLN A 154 10.75 4.01 14.69
CA GLN A 154 11.96 4.62 15.27
C GLN A 154 12.77 5.41 14.23
N SER A 155 12.96 4.85 13.03
CA SER A 155 13.72 5.48 11.95
C SER A 155 13.05 6.77 11.44
N LEU A 156 11.73 6.77 11.31
CA LEU A 156 10.95 7.95 10.88
C LEU A 156 11.01 9.07 11.92
N GLN A 157 10.95 8.76 13.22
CA GLN A 157 11.09 9.75 14.29
C GLN A 157 12.48 10.38 14.30
N GLN A 158 13.53 9.63 14.07
CA GLN A 158 14.92 10.14 14.01
C GLN A 158 15.11 11.07 12.80
N SER A 159 14.51 10.75 11.66
CA SER A 159 14.59 11.58 10.46
C SER A 159 13.81 12.90 10.57
N SER A 160 12.79 12.96 11.41
CA SER A 160 11.98 14.17 11.65
C SER A 160 12.60 15.11 12.70
N ALA A 161 13.64 14.66 13.43
CA ALA A 161 14.29 15.43 14.49
C ALA A 161 15.56 16.17 14.02
N VAL A 162 15.95 16.05 12.74
CA VAL A 162 17.08 16.72 12.07
C VAL A 162 16.57 17.81 11.14
#